data_8509898fa9c5146e09ca60ddaffa4329
#
_entry.id   8509898fa9c5146e09ca60ddaffa4329
#
_cell.length_a   1.000
_cell.length_b   1.000
_cell.length_c   1.000
_cell.angle_alpha   90.00
_cell.angle_beta   90.00
_cell.angle_gamma   90.00
#
_symmetry.space_group_name_H-M   'P 1'
#
loop_
_entity.id
_entity.type
_entity.pdbx_description
1 polymer ?
#
loop_
_entity_poly.entity_id
_entity_poly.type
_entity_poly.pdbx_seq_one_letter_code
_entity_poly.pdbx_strand_id
1 'polypeptide(L)'
;MNSLIFPPYVHEGDRAIILSPSSKIDKSFLKGAKKRLKSWGLEVIIAKHAGSAHGTYAGSIQQRLKDLQEAMNDEKAKVILCSRGGYGAVHLVGQLDFTRFRQHPKWLIGFSDITALHNVFQQNGFASLHAPMARHLTVEPEDDFCCQALKDILFGNKLQEETSFSYTCPAHKLNRKGEGTGILRGGNLEVLYGLRGTPYDIPAEGTVLFIEDIGERPHAVERMMYNLKLGGVLEKLSGLIIGQFTEYEENMSLGKELYGALADLVKEYDYPICFGFPVGHVTMNVPMINGAQVMLEVGKKEVKLTFNTHKE
;
A
#
# COMPACT_ATOMS: atom_id res chain seq x y z
N MET A 1 5.14 13.09 17.04
CA MET A 1 4.07 12.70 16.09
C MET A 1 3.10 11.83 16.85
N ASN A 2 1.78 12.05 16.74
CA ASN A 2 0.83 11.15 17.36
C ASN A 2 0.90 9.80 16.65
N SER A 3 0.92 8.70 17.43
CA SER A 3 0.85 7.34 16.88
C SER A 3 -0.42 7.18 16.03
N LEU A 4 -0.28 6.53 14.88
CA LEU A 4 -1.46 6.21 14.06
C LEU A 4 -2.31 5.14 14.75
N ILE A 5 -3.62 5.23 14.57
CA ILE A 5 -4.57 4.24 15.08
C ILE A 5 -4.50 3.01 14.18
N PHE A 6 -4.18 1.87 14.76
CA PHE A 6 -4.26 0.57 14.11
C PHE A 6 -5.68 0.03 14.28
N PRO A 7 -6.34 -0.40 13.21
CA PRO A 7 -7.59 -1.14 13.36
C PRO A 7 -7.38 -2.42 14.17
N PRO A 8 -8.39 -2.88 14.93
CA PRO A 8 -8.28 -4.10 15.73
C PRO A 8 -8.05 -5.33 14.85
N TYR A 9 -7.52 -6.40 15.45
CA TYR A 9 -7.45 -7.70 14.79
C TYR A 9 -8.84 -8.22 14.44
N VAL A 10 -8.86 -9.02 13.39
CA VAL A 10 -10.09 -9.61 12.83
C VAL A 10 -10.31 -10.99 13.45
N HIS A 11 -11.54 -11.32 13.73
CA HIS A 11 -11.94 -12.61 14.28
C HIS A 11 -12.91 -13.32 13.34
N GLU A 12 -13.08 -14.62 13.54
CA GLU A 12 -14.10 -15.40 12.84
C GLU A 12 -15.50 -14.80 13.05
N GLY A 13 -16.26 -14.64 11.96
CA GLY A 13 -17.56 -13.98 11.97
C GLY A 13 -17.52 -12.47 11.72
N ASP A 14 -16.36 -11.82 11.79
CA ASP A 14 -16.23 -10.39 11.48
C ASP A 14 -16.55 -10.11 10.01
N ARG A 15 -17.06 -8.88 9.76
CA ARG A 15 -17.48 -8.46 8.43
C ARG A 15 -16.35 -7.87 7.60
N ALA A 16 -16.22 -8.35 6.36
CA ALA A 16 -15.42 -7.74 5.29
C ALA A 16 -16.33 -7.20 4.18
N ILE A 17 -16.02 -5.99 3.70
CA ILE A 17 -16.75 -5.36 2.58
C ILE A 17 -15.80 -5.24 1.39
N ILE A 18 -16.19 -5.79 0.24
CA ILE A 18 -15.46 -5.67 -1.02
C ILE A 18 -16.10 -4.55 -1.84
N LEU A 19 -15.32 -3.56 -2.23
CA LEU A 19 -15.77 -2.42 -3.03
C LEU A 19 -14.76 -2.04 -4.12
N SER A 20 -15.16 -1.21 -5.08
CA SER A 20 -14.33 -0.80 -6.21
C SER A 20 -14.25 0.73 -6.28
N PRO A 21 -13.23 1.36 -5.63
CA PRO A 21 -13.18 2.83 -5.58
C PRO A 21 -12.55 3.46 -6.84
N SER A 22 -11.97 2.66 -7.70
CA SER A 22 -11.17 3.06 -8.86
C SER A 22 -11.75 2.52 -10.18
N SER A 23 -11.00 1.72 -10.89
CA SER A 23 -11.41 1.14 -12.17
C SER A 23 -12.36 -0.05 -12.00
N LYS A 24 -13.15 -0.30 -13.06
CA LYS A 24 -14.03 -1.48 -13.15
C LYS A 24 -13.24 -2.77 -13.10
N ILE A 25 -13.84 -3.82 -12.57
CA ILE A 25 -13.25 -5.15 -12.45
C ILE A 25 -14.20 -6.21 -13.03
N ASP A 26 -13.65 -7.32 -13.50
CA ASP A 26 -14.47 -8.50 -13.81
C ASP A 26 -15.12 -9.03 -12.52
N LYS A 27 -16.43 -9.28 -12.60
CA LYS A 27 -17.22 -9.75 -11.44
C LYS A 27 -16.79 -11.12 -10.93
N SER A 28 -16.10 -11.92 -11.74
CA SER A 28 -15.52 -13.21 -11.29
C SER A 28 -14.49 -13.00 -10.18
N PHE A 29 -13.66 -11.94 -10.25
CA PHE A 29 -12.70 -11.61 -9.21
C PHE A 29 -13.37 -11.15 -7.90
N LEU A 30 -14.50 -10.44 -7.97
CA LEU A 30 -15.29 -10.11 -6.77
C LEU A 30 -15.82 -11.38 -6.08
N LYS A 31 -16.32 -12.34 -6.89
CA LYS A 31 -16.81 -13.63 -6.38
C LYS A 31 -15.68 -14.50 -5.81
N GLY A 32 -14.52 -14.52 -6.48
CA GLY A 32 -13.35 -15.28 -6.02
C GLY A 32 -12.79 -14.73 -4.72
N ALA A 33 -12.59 -13.41 -4.63
CA ALA A 33 -12.16 -12.77 -3.39
C ALA A 33 -13.16 -13.00 -2.24
N LYS A 34 -14.48 -12.92 -2.54
CA LYS A 34 -15.53 -13.27 -1.56
C LYS A 34 -15.38 -14.71 -1.07
N LYS A 35 -15.11 -15.68 -1.97
CA LYS A 35 -14.89 -17.08 -1.60
C LYS A 35 -13.65 -17.21 -0.68
N ARG A 36 -12.55 -16.56 -1.04
CA ARG A 36 -11.30 -16.57 -0.26
C ARG A 36 -11.51 -15.99 1.14
N LEU A 37 -12.10 -14.80 1.27
CA LEU A 37 -12.34 -14.19 2.58
C LEU A 37 -13.32 -15.01 3.43
N LYS A 38 -14.31 -15.67 2.80
CA LYS A 38 -15.18 -16.61 3.50
C LYS A 38 -14.43 -17.85 4.02
N SER A 39 -13.46 -18.36 3.27
CA SER A 39 -12.63 -19.49 3.77
C SER A 39 -11.72 -19.09 4.94
N TRP A 40 -11.53 -17.76 5.16
CA TRP A 40 -10.88 -17.25 6.35
C TRP A 40 -11.83 -17.06 7.56
N GLY A 41 -13.11 -17.41 7.41
CA GLY A 41 -14.14 -17.32 8.46
C GLY A 41 -14.91 -15.99 8.49
N LEU A 42 -14.76 -15.11 7.48
CA LEU A 42 -15.40 -13.80 7.50
C LEU A 42 -16.82 -13.79 6.91
N GLU A 43 -17.68 -12.92 7.46
CA GLU A 43 -18.91 -12.50 6.78
C GLU A 43 -18.52 -11.53 5.65
N VAL A 44 -18.90 -11.85 4.38
CA VAL A 44 -18.43 -11.04 3.25
C VAL A 44 -19.57 -10.43 2.46
N ILE A 45 -19.56 -9.09 2.39
CA ILE A 45 -20.50 -8.28 1.60
C ILE A 45 -19.74 -7.72 0.38
N ILE A 46 -20.35 -7.80 -0.80
CA ILE A 46 -19.92 -7.04 -1.97
C ILE A 46 -20.77 -5.77 -2.02
N ALA A 47 -20.14 -4.61 -2.03
CA ALA A 47 -20.84 -3.32 -2.07
C ALA A 47 -21.70 -3.19 -3.34
N LYS A 48 -22.75 -2.40 -3.25
CA LYS A 48 -23.81 -2.32 -4.26
C LYS A 48 -23.31 -2.03 -5.67
N HIS A 49 -22.32 -1.13 -5.79
CA HIS A 49 -21.80 -0.67 -7.07
C HIS A 49 -20.42 -1.26 -7.40
N ALA A 50 -19.87 -2.18 -6.59
CA ALA A 50 -18.54 -2.76 -6.81
C ALA A 50 -18.35 -3.43 -8.19
N GLY A 51 -19.44 -3.95 -8.79
CA GLY A 51 -19.44 -4.52 -10.14
C GLY A 51 -19.97 -3.59 -11.23
N SER A 52 -20.13 -2.30 -10.95
CA SER A 52 -20.60 -1.30 -11.92
C SER A 52 -19.50 -0.91 -12.91
N ALA A 53 -19.91 -0.27 -14.04
CA ALA A 53 -19.00 0.24 -15.05
C ALA A 53 -19.51 1.58 -15.58
N HIS A 54 -18.58 2.55 -15.71
CA HIS A 54 -18.77 3.83 -16.37
C HIS A 54 -17.47 4.21 -17.07
N GLY A 55 -17.36 3.93 -18.35
CA GLY A 55 -16.07 3.98 -19.04
C GLY A 55 -15.07 2.99 -18.44
N THR A 56 -13.95 3.48 -17.98
CA THR A 56 -12.92 2.69 -17.28
C THR A 56 -13.18 2.52 -15.79
N TYR A 57 -14.06 3.33 -15.20
CA TYR A 57 -14.34 3.37 -13.75
C TYR A 57 -15.38 2.32 -13.32
N ALA A 58 -15.33 1.99 -12.04
CA ALA A 58 -16.32 1.14 -11.38
C ALA A 58 -17.60 1.93 -11.01
N GLY A 59 -18.25 2.52 -12.01
CA GLY A 59 -19.42 3.39 -11.82
C GLY A 59 -19.06 4.88 -11.72
N SER A 60 -20.06 5.71 -11.42
CA SER A 60 -19.88 7.16 -11.24
C SER A 60 -19.06 7.49 -9.97
N ILE A 61 -18.59 8.73 -9.86
CA ILE A 61 -17.91 9.21 -8.63
C ILE A 61 -18.84 9.02 -7.42
N GLN A 62 -20.10 9.40 -7.54
CA GLN A 62 -21.10 9.31 -6.46
C GLN A 62 -21.33 7.85 -6.03
N GLN A 63 -21.38 6.91 -6.97
CA GLN A 63 -21.54 5.49 -6.67
C GLN A 63 -20.34 4.93 -5.90
N ARG A 64 -19.13 5.24 -6.35
CA ARG A 64 -17.89 4.79 -5.70
C ARG A 64 -17.71 5.43 -4.32
N LEU A 65 -17.99 6.74 -4.20
CA LEU A 65 -17.97 7.47 -2.94
C LEU A 65 -18.97 6.89 -1.95
N LYS A 66 -20.20 6.63 -2.41
CA LYS A 66 -21.26 6.06 -1.57
C LYS A 66 -20.85 4.68 -1.03
N ASP A 67 -20.39 3.77 -1.88
CA ASP A 67 -19.95 2.44 -1.45
C ASP A 67 -18.81 2.52 -0.42
N LEU A 68 -17.82 3.40 -0.63
CA LEU A 68 -16.71 3.57 0.29
C LEU A 68 -17.17 4.18 1.62
N GLN A 69 -17.98 5.24 1.58
CA GLN A 69 -18.46 5.89 2.79
C GLN A 69 -19.39 4.98 3.61
N GLU A 70 -20.27 4.21 2.94
CA GLU A 70 -21.12 3.23 3.63
C GLU A 70 -20.28 2.15 4.31
N ALA A 71 -19.22 1.65 3.64
CA ALA A 71 -18.29 0.69 4.24
C ALA A 71 -17.50 1.30 5.41
N MET A 72 -17.07 2.55 5.31
CA MET A 72 -16.42 3.27 6.40
C MET A 72 -17.34 3.45 7.60
N ASN A 73 -18.64 3.64 7.38
CA ASN A 73 -19.65 3.87 8.41
C ASN A 73 -20.26 2.59 8.99
N ASP A 74 -20.02 1.42 8.39
CA ASP A 74 -20.54 0.14 8.88
C ASP A 74 -19.82 -0.26 10.18
N GLU A 75 -20.53 -0.28 11.29
CA GLU A 75 -19.99 -0.57 12.63
C GLU A 75 -19.51 -2.03 12.80
N LYS A 76 -20.09 -2.96 12.00
CA LYS A 76 -19.74 -4.38 12.04
C LYS A 76 -18.55 -4.73 11.14
N ALA A 77 -18.23 -3.87 10.16
CA ALA A 77 -17.12 -4.12 9.27
C ALA A 77 -15.79 -3.93 10.00
N LYS A 78 -14.86 -4.85 9.77
CA LYS A 78 -13.45 -4.78 10.22
C LYS A 78 -12.48 -4.65 9.05
N VAL A 79 -12.93 -4.99 7.85
CA VAL A 79 -12.13 -5.00 6.62
C VAL A 79 -12.87 -4.32 5.48
N ILE A 80 -12.19 -3.42 4.79
CA ILE A 80 -12.57 -2.85 3.50
C ILE A 80 -11.54 -3.32 2.47
N LEU A 81 -11.91 -4.28 1.63
CA LEU A 81 -11.06 -4.75 0.54
C LEU A 81 -11.38 -3.97 -0.74
N CYS A 82 -10.43 -3.18 -1.22
CA CYS A 82 -10.51 -2.60 -2.55
C CYS A 82 -10.32 -3.70 -3.60
N SER A 83 -11.21 -3.77 -4.57
CA SER A 83 -11.20 -4.88 -5.55
C SER A 83 -10.07 -4.75 -6.55
N ARG A 84 -9.74 -3.53 -6.93
CA ARG A 84 -8.75 -3.16 -7.95
C ARG A 84 -8.34 -1.70 -7.79
N GLY A 85 -7.09 -1.40 -8.21
CA GLY A 85 -6.61 -0.06 -8.52
C GLY A 85 -7.02 0.39 -9.95
N GLY A 86 -6.07 0.89 -10.70
CA GLY A 86 -6.25 1.49 -12.02
C GLY A 86 -6.26 3.00 -11.92
N TYR A 87 -7.42 3.66 -12.04
CA TYR A 87 -7.50 5.12 -11.87
C TYR A 87 -8.88 5.54 -11.33
N GLY A 88 -8.88 6.57 -10.49
CA GLY A 88 -10.10 7.24 -10.06
C GLY A 88 -10.31 7.34 -8.54
N ALA A 89 -9.46 6.74 -7.70
CA ALA A 89 -9.51 6.92 -6.25
C ALA A 89 -9.29 8.39 -5.87
N VAL A 90 -8.48 9.13 -6.63
CA VAL A 90 -8.25 10.56 -6.43
C VAL A 90 -9.53 11.39 -6.47
N HIS A 91 -10.56 10.98 -7.21
CA HIS A 91 -11.84 11.67 -7.23
C HIS A 91 -12.58 11.64 -5.88
N LEU A 92 -12.25 10.69 -5.01
CA LEU A 92 -12.89 10.49 -3.70
C LEU A 92 -12.12 11.23 -2.58
N VAL A 93 -10.86 11.54 -2.84
CA VAL A 93 -9.98 12.27 -1.92
C VAL A 93 -10.62 13.64 -1.59
N GLY A 94 -10.71 13.96 -0.31
CA GLY A 94 -11.33 15.22 0.15
C GLY A 94 -12.85 15.19 0.34
N GLN A 95 -13.52 14.08 0.00
CA GLN A 95 -14.97 13.92 0.16
C GLN A 95 -15.36 12.92 1.27
N LEU A 96 -14.38 12.27 1.91
CA LEU A 96 -14.60 11.23 2.91
C LEU A 96 -14.82 11.83 4.31
N ASP A 97 -15.86 11.37 4.99
CA ASP A 97 -16.12 11.70 6.39
C ASP A 97 -15.60 10.57 7.31
N PHE A 98 -14.68 10.92 8.21
CA PHE A 98 -14.06 10.00 9.16
C PHE A 98 -14.75 9.99 10.54
N THR A 99 -15.82 10.73 10.74
CA THR A 99 -16.48 10.88 12.07
C THR A 99 -16.87 9.53 12.67
N ARG A 100 -17.58 8.68 11.91
CA ARG A 100 -17.94 7.34 12.36
C ARG A 100 -16.77 6.36 12.28
N PHE A 101 -15.89 6.52 11.31
CA PHE A 101 -14.72 5.67 11.14
C PHE A 101 -13.81 5.70 12.38
N ARG A 102 -13.67 6.87 13.03
CA ARG A 102 -12.87 7.04 14.27
C ARG A 102 -13.39 6.20 15.43
N GLN A 103 -14.69 5.93 15.49
CA GLN A 103 -15.30 5.12 16.54
C GLN A 103 -15.14 3.62 16.27
N HIS A 104 -15.09 3.23 15.00
CA HIS A 104 -15.02 1.84 14.55
C HIS A 104 -13.98 1.70 13.42
N PRO A 105 -12.67 1.87 13.73
CA PRO A 105 -11.61 1.79 12.72
C PRO A 105 -11.55 0.38 12.10
N LYS A 106 -11.21 0.32 10.83
CA LYS A 106 -11.15 -0.91 10.05
C LYS A 106 -10.01 -0.87 9.04
N TRP A 107 -9.50 -2.02 8.66
CA TRP A 107 -8.44 -2.15 7.69
C TRP A 107 -8.91 -1.78 6.27
N LEU A 108 -8.34 -0.72 5.69
CA LEU A 108 -8.41 -0.46 4.26
C LEU A 108 -7.29 -1.24 3.57
N ILE A 109 -7.65 -2.09 2.61
CA ILE A 109 -6.72 -2.99 1.91
C ILE A 109 -6.73 -2.71 0.42
N GLY A 110 -5.56 -2.53 -0.17
CA GLY A 110 -5.36 -2.37 -1.61
C GLY A 110 -3.98 -1.80 -1.92
N PHE A 111 -3.68 -1.62 -3.21
CA PHE A 111 -2.43 -1.01 -3.68
C PHE A 111 -2.66 -0.29 -5.03
N SER A 112 -1.59 0.19 -5.69
CA SER A 112 -1.72 0.93 -6.96
C SER A 112 -2.45 2.27 -6.72
N ASP A 113 -3.49 2.59 -7.48
CA ASP A 113 -4.33 3.80 -7.32
C ASP A 113 -4.91 3.96 -5.89
N ILE A 114 -5.00 2.88 -5.11
CA ILE A 114 -5.45 2.94 -3.71
C ILE A 114 -4.45 3.68 -2.82
N THR A 115 -3.24 3.92 -3.28
CA THR A 115 -2.25 4.78 -2.63
C THR A 115 -2.84 6.15 -2.29
N ALA A 116 -3.73 6.70 -3.14
CA ALA A 116 -4.42 7.95 -2.84
C ALA A 116 -5.28 7.86 -1.56
N LEU A 117 -5.98 6.75 -1.37
CA LEU A 117 -6.77 6.51 -0.16
C LEU A 117 -5.88 6.21 1.05
N HIS A 118 -4.78 5.48 0.89
CA HIS A 118 -3.82 5.27 1.97
C HIS A 118 -3.32 6.58 2.55
N ASN A 119 -2.99 7.56 1.70
CA ASN A 119 -2.55 8.87 2.16
C ASN A 119 -3.65 9.63 2.91
N VAL A 120 -4.91 9.57 2.42
CA VAL A 120 -6.06 10.18 3.12
C VAL A 120 -6.25 9.56 4.50
N PHE A 121 -6.18 8.22 4.60
CA PHE A 121 -6.33 7.51 5.87
C PHE A 121 -5.21 7.88 6.85
N GLN A 122 -3.96 7.92 6.39
CA GLN A 122 -2.83 8.33 7.23
C GLN A 122 -2.93 9.77 7.72
N GLN A 123 -3.35 10.72 6.86
CA GLN A 123 -3.58 12.12 7.24
C GLN A 123 -4.72 12.26 8.27
N ASN A 124 -5.66 11.31 8.28
CA ASN A 124 -6.70 11.24 9.30
C ASN A 124 -6.31 10.44 10.54
N GLY A 125 -5.08 9.94 10.61
CA GLY A 125 -4.52 9.25 11.78
C GLY A 125 -4.73 7.74 11.80
N PHE A 126 -4.97 7.09 10.66
CA PHE A 126 -5.23 5.64 10.59
C PHE A 126 -4.18 4.90 9.77
N ALA A 127 -3.79 3.73 10.26
CA ALA A 127 -3.01 2.75 9.50
C ALA A 127 -3.88 2.07 8.43
N SER A 128 -3.23 1.56 7.37
CA SER A 128 -3.88 0.86 6.25
C SER A 128 -2.92 -0.15 5.61
N LEU A 129 -3.41 -1.04 4.75
CA LEU A 129 -2.63 -2.13 4.16
C LEU A 129 -2.46 -1.97 2.65
N HIS A 130 -1.24 -1.64 2.21
CA HIS A 130 -0.83 -1.84 0.83
C HIS A 130 -0.61 -3.35 0.65
N ALA A 131 -1.56 -4.04 0.01
CA ALA A 131 -1.61 -5.49 0.00
C ALA A 131 -2.41 -6.05 -1.19
N PRO A 132 -2.32 -7.38 -1.45
CA PRO A 132 -3.08 -8.06 -2.50
C PRO A 132 -4.57 -7.70 -2.52
N MET A 133 -5.10 -7.51 -3.74
CA MET A 133 -6.52 -7.19 -4.00
C MET A 133 -7.28 -8.38 -4.60
N ALA A 134 -8.52 -8.16 -5.04
CA ALA A 134 -9.45 -9.23 -5.40
C ALA A 134 -8.93 -10.20 -6.50
N ARG A 135 -8.18 -9.69 -7.51
CA ARG A 135 -7.61 -10.57 -8.53
C ARG A 135 -6.62 -11.57 -7.92
N HIS A 136 -5.66 -11.09 -7.14
CA HIS A 136 -4.65 -11.92 -6.48
C HIS A 136 -5.32 -12.94 -5.54
N LEU A 137 -6.22 -12.50 -4.66
CA LEU A 137 -6.99 -13.38 -3.78
C LEU A 137 -7.83 -14.44 -4.53
N THR A 138 -8.10 -14.23 -5.82
CA THR A 138 -8.88 -15.16 -6.64
C THR A 138 -8.01 -16.18 -7.36
N VAL A 139 -6.88 -15.74 -7.92
CA VAL A 139 -6.08 -16.56 -8.85
C VAL A 139 -4.95 -17.30 -8.18
N GLU A 140 -4.40 -16.76 -7.11
CA GLU A 140 -3.30 -17.38 -6.40
C GLU A 140 -3.80 -18.57 -5.54
N PRO A 141 -2.97 -19.59 -5.30
CA PRO A 141 -3.34 -20.76 -4.48
C PRO A 141 -3.62 -20.33 -3.02
N GLU A 142 -4.19 -21.27 -2.23
CA GLU A 142 -4.55 -20.98 -0.84
C GLU A 142 -3.33 -20.76 0.06
N ASP A 143 -2.21 -21.41 -0.26
CA ASP A 143 -0.94 -21.31 0.44
C ASP A 143 0.00 -20.24 -0.13
N ASP A 144 -0.48 -19.36 -1.03
CA ASP A 144 0.29 -18.22 -1.52
C ASP A 144 0.80 -17.36 -0.36
N PHE A 145 2.09 -17.06 -0.38
CA PHE A 145 2.78 -16.36 0.70
C PHE A 145 2.14 -15.00 1.01
N CYS A 146 1.80 -14.21 -0.02
CA CYS A 146 1.25 -12.86 0.18
C CYS A 146 -0.19 -12.91 0.72
N CYS A 147 -0.99 -13.90 0.29
CA CYS A 147 -2.32 -14.15 0.83
C CYS A 147 -2.26 -14.58 2.30
N GLN A 148 -1.35 -15.49 2.64
CA GLN A 148 -1.17 -15.92 4.03
C GLN A 148 -0.64 -14.79 4.91
N ALA A 149 0.34 -14.02 4.45
CA ALA A 149 0.87 -12.87 5.18
C ALA A 149 -0.23 -11.82 5.44
N LEU A 150 -1.11 -11.55 4.45
CA LEU A 150 -2.26 -10.67 4.63
C LEU A 150 -3.21 -11.22 5.71
N LYS A 151 -3.53 -12.51 5.65
CA LYS A 151 -4.37 -13.16 6.66
C LYS A 151 -3.74 -13.06 8.04
N ASP A 152 -2.45 -13.37 8.17
CA ASP A 152 -1.73 -13.34 9.44
C ASP A 152 -1.71 -11.94 10.08
N ILE A 153 -1.56 -10.88 9.25
CA ILE A 153 -1.63 -9.50 9.73
C ILE A 153 -3.05 -9.18 10.22
N LEU A 154 -4.07 -9.54 9.45
CA LEU A 154 -5.46 -9.23 9.79
C LEU A 154 -5.91 -9.92 11.08
N PHE A 155 -5.56 -11.21 11.25
CA PHE A 155 -5.98 -12.02 12.40
C PHE A 155 -5.00 -11.97 13.57
N GLY A 156 -3.86 -11.31 13.43
CA GLY A 156 -2.85 -11.24 14.48
C GLY A 156 -2.13 -12.57 14.77
N ASN A 157 -2.25 -13.58 13.91
CA ASN A 157 -1.77 -14.95 14.19
C ASN A 157 -0.28 -15.03 14.54
N LYS A 158 0.55 -14.13 13.99
CA LYS A 158 1.98 -14.04 14.33
C LYS A 158 2.30 -12.97 15.36
N LEU A 159 1.34 -12.10 15.67
CA LEU A 159 1.54 -10.89 16.44
C LEU A 159 1.02 -11.00 17.87
N GLN A 160 0.27 -12.07 18.19
CA GLN A 160 -0.20 -12.33 19.55
C GLN A 160 0.92 -12.80 20.50
N GLU A 161 1.92 -13.49 19.95
CA GLU A 161 3.07 -14.02 20.72
C GLU A 161 4.32 -13.14 20.55
N GLU A 162 4.50 -12.50 19.38
CA GLU A 162 5.64 -11.65 19.05
C GLU A 162 5.22 -10.19 18.90
N THR A 163 6.07 -9.26 19.37
CA THR A 163 5.83 -7.81 19.25
C THR A 163 6.23 -7.25 17.88
N SER A 164 6.72 -8.11 16.98
CA SER A 164 7.20 -7.71 15.65
C SER A 164 7.18 -8.87 14.66
N PHE A 165 7.08 -8.55 13.38
CA PHE A 165 7.34 -9.48 12.28
C PHE A 165 8.22 -8.81 11.22
N SER A 166 8.84 -9.59 10.34
CA SER A 166 9.71 -9.03 9.31
C SER A 166 9.59 -9.73 7.97
N TYR A 167 9.88 -8.96 6.91
CA TYR A 167 10.16 -9.48 5.58
C TYR A 167 11.65 -9.35 5.28
N THR A 168 12.20 -10.33 4.56
CA THR A 168 13.57 -10.30 4.09
C THR A 168 13.64 -10.48 2.58
N CYS A 169 14.64 -9.88 1.94
CA CYS A 169 14.97 -10.16 0.56
C CYS A 169 16.50 -10.13 0.36
N PRO A 170 17.02 -10.76 -0.72
CA PRO A 170 18.43 -10.68 -1.06
C PRO A 170 18.89 -9.23 -1.27
N ALA A 171 20.13 -8.93 -0.88
CA ALA A 171 20.71 -7.60 -1.12
C ALA A 171 20.94 -7.35 -2.61
N HIS A 172 20.52 -6.19 -3.10
CA HIS A 172 20.80 -5.71 -4.45
C HIS A 172 22.16 -4.97 -4.50
N LYS A 173 22.84 -5.03 -5.65
CA LYS A 173 24.17 -4.38 -5.85
C LYS A 173 24.18 -2.86 -5.66
N LEU A 174 23.03 -2.22 -5.84
CA LEU A 174 22.85 -0.77 -5.71
C LEU A 174 22.43 -0.34 -4.29
N ASN A 175 22.23 -1.28 -3.36
CA ASN A 175 21.81 -0.95 -2.02
C ASN A 175 22.84 -0.07 -1.29
N ARG A 176 22.34 0.90 -0.51
CA ARG A 176 23.13 1.60 0.50
C ARG A 176 22.89 0.94 1.85
N LYS A 177 23.94 0.37 2.43
CA LYS A 177 23.91 -0.29 3.75
C LYS A 177 23.65 0.70 4.86
N GLY A 178 22.99 0.23 5.89
CA GLY A 178 22.68 1.00 7.08
C GLY A 178 21.42 0.49 7.77
N GLU A 179 21.04 1.20 8.82
CA GLU A 179 19.82 0.97 9.58
C GLU A 179 19.04 2.27 9.68
N GLY A 180 17.72 2.20 9.54
CA GLY A 180 16.85 3.35 9.63
C GLY A 180 15.51 2.98 10.25
N THR A 181 15.05 3.79 11.19
CA THR A 181 13.79 3.59 11.90
C THR A 181 12.85 4.76 11.63
N GLY A 182 11.59 4.48 11.33
CA GLY A 182 10.60 5.51 11.05
C GLY A 182 9.22 4.96 10.80
N ILE A 183 8.30 5.85 10.45
CA ILE A 183 6.95 5.45 10.04
C ILE A 183 6.99 5.02 8.58
N LEU A 184 6.51 3.81 8.29
CA LEU A 184 6.39 3.32 6.91
C LEU A 184 5.29 4.08 6.18
N ARG A 185 5.65 4.66 5.04
CA ARG A 185 4.73 5.36 4.14
C ARG A 185 5.12 5.06 2.71
N GLY A 186 4.14 5.09 1.81
CA GLY A 186 4.46 4.91 0.41
C GLY A 186 3.37 4.23 -0.40
N GLY A 187 3.75 3.71 -1.55
CA GLY A 187 2.92 3.05 -2.53
C GLY A 187 3.34 3.37 -3.95
N ASN A 188 2.37 3.49 -4.86
CA ASN A 188 2.60 3.81 -6.26
C ASN A 188 3.14 5.24 -6.41
N LEU A 189 4.28 5.38 -7.11
CA LEU A 189 5.03 6.63 -7.20
C LEU A 189 4.27 7.71 -8.00
N GLU A 190 3.61 7.34 -9.11
CA GLU A 190 2.81 8.28 -9.90
C GLU A 190 1.65 8.85 -9.08
N VAL A 191 0.98 8.00 -8.30
CA VAL A 191 -0.12 8.43 -7.42
C VAL A 191 0.40 9.35 -6.31
N LEU A 192 1.53 9.02 -5.69
CA LEU A 192 2.18 9.89 -4.71
C LEU A 192 2.56 11.24 -5.32
N TYR A 193 3.14 11.24 -6.52
CA TYR A 193 3.48 12.44 -7.28
C TYR A 193 2.23 13.31 -7.55
N GLY A 194 1.10 12.69 -7.91
CA GLY A 194 -0.17 13.38 -8.13
C GLY A 194 -0.76 14.05 -6.88
N LEU A 195 -0.32 13.66 -5.67
CA LEU A 195 -0.76 14.24 -4.40
C LEU A 195 0.22 15.30 -3.85
N ARG A 196 1.35 15.54 -4.51
CA ARG A 196 2.35 16.51 -4.07
C ARG A 196 1.76 17.91 -3.93
N GLY A 197 2.07 18.57 -2.80
CA GLY A 197 1.59 19.92 -2.51
C GLY A 197 0.11 20.01 -2.12
N THR A 198 -0.57 18.89 -1.95
CA THR A 198 -1.94 18.83 -1.42
C THR A 198 -1.92 18.53 0.09
N PRO A 199 -3.06 18.67 0.81
CA PRO A 199 -3.17 18.24 2.21
C PRO A 199 -2.92 16.73 2.43
N TYR A 200 -2.87 15.95 1.36
CA TYR A 200 -2.68 14.50 1.38
C TYR A 200 -1.27 14.07 0.94
N ASP A 201 -0.35 15.03 0.88
CA ASP A 201 1.06 14.78 0.60
C ASP A 201 1.73 13.96 1.72
N ILE A 202 2.85 13.31 1.40
CA ILE A 202 3.58 12.45 2.35
C ILE A 202 4.30 13.33 3.38
N PRO A 203 4.08 13.12 4.68
CA PRO A 203 4.97 13.66 5.70
C PRO A 203 6.36 13.02 5.58
N ALA A 204 7.36 13.80 5.22
CA ALA A 204 8.71 13.29 4.94
C ALA A 204 9.53 12.98 6.20
N GLU A 205 9.39 13.83 7.23
CA GLU A 205 10.20 13.74 8.46
C GLU A 205 9.99 12.41 9.18
N GLY A 206 11.09 11.67 9.41
CA GLY A 206 11.04 10.39 10.12
C GLY A 206 10.31 9.27 9.36
N THR A 207 10.21 9.39 8.02
CA THR A 207 9.54 8.39 7.17
C THR A 207 10.56 7.39 6.61
N VAL A 208 10.22 6.10 6.68
CA VAL A 208 10.76 5.09 5.78
C VAL A 208 9.82 5.01 4.59
N LEU A 209 10.26 5.55 3.44
CA LEU A 209 9.45 5.65 2.23
C LEU A 209 9.62 4.38 1.39
N PHE A 210 8.52 3.76 0.96
CA PHE A 210 8.55 2.75 -0.10
C PHE A 210 7.84 3.24 -1.34
N ILE A 211 8.42 2.94 -2.51
CA ILE A 211 7.87 3.32 -3.82
C ILE A 211 7.91 2.14 -4.78
N GLU A 212 6.91 2.04 -5.62
CA GLU A 212 6.79 1.09 -6.72
C GLU A 212 6.02 1.74 -7.87
N ASP A 213 6.13 1.22 -9.10
CA ASP A 213 5.27 1.69 -10.19
C ASP A 213 5.13 0.65 -11.31
N ILE A 214 4.17 0.90 -12.22
CA ILE A 214 3.87 0.05 -13.36
C ILE A 214 3.61 0.88 -14.62
N GLY A 215 4.26 0.51 -15.73
CA GLY A 215 3.98 1.10 -17.05
C GLY A 215 4.59 2.47 -17.28
N GLU A 216 5.32 3.02 -16.31
CA GLU A 216 5.92 4.34 -16.40
C GLU A 216 7.24 4.32 -17.18
N ARG A 217 7.41 5.31 -18.06
CA ARG A 217 8.69 5.45 -18.81
C ARG A 217 9.82 5.87 -17.86
N PRO A 218 11.08 5.42 -18.07
CA PRO A 218 12.20 5.73 -17.20
C PRO A 218 12.35 7.22 -16.87
N HIS A 219 12.22 8.13 -17.85
CA HIS A 219 12.30 9.57 -17.62
C HIS A 219 11.11 10.14 -16.84
N ALA A 220 9.93 9.48 -16.86
CA ALA A 220 8.80 9.87 -16.03
C ALA A 220 9.07 9.50 -14.55
N VAL A 221 9.57 8.29 -14.30
CA VAL A 221 10.00 7.86 -12.97
C VAL A 221 11.08 8.80 -12.43
N GLU A 222 12.10 9.10 -13.22
CA GLU A 222 13.16 10.04 -12.82
C GLU A 222 12.59 11.42 -12.47
N ARG A 223 11.67 11.97 -13.29
CA ARG A 223 11.01 13.26 -13.02
C ARG A 223 10.24 13.25 -11.70
N MET A 224 9.51 12.19 -11.39
CA MET A 224 8.79 12.04 -10.12
C MET A 224 9.76 11.99 -8.95
N MET A 225 10.89 11.29 -9.07
CA MET A 225 11.94 11.27 -8.05
C MET A 225 12.62 12.64 -7.90
N TYR A 226 12.86 13.40 -8.99
CA TYR A 226 13.33 14.77 -8.90
C TYR A 226 12.32 15.70 -8.21
N ASN A 227 11.02 15.49 -8.40
CA ASN A 227 10.01 16.23 -7.65
C ASN A 227 10.12 15.99 -6.13
N LEU A 228 10.31 14.74 -5.71
CA LEU A 228 10.55 14.41 -4.31
C LEU A 228 11.85 15.04 -3.79
N LYS A 229 12.92 15.02 -4.60
CA LYS A 229 14.21 15.63 -4.27
C LYS A 229 14.10 17.15 -4.10
N LEU A 230 13.64 17.85 -5.12
CA LEU A 230 13.52 19.31 -5.14
C LEU A 230 12.49 19.83 -4.12
N GLY A 231 11.49 19.02 -3.80
CA GLY A 231 10.51 19.30 -2.76
C GLY A 231 10.99 18.99 -1.33
N GLY A 232 12.26 18.62 -1.15
CA GLY A 232 12.86 18.37 0.17
C GLY A 232 12.33 17.13 0.89
N VAL A 233 11.70 16.19 0.16
CA VAL A 233 11.20 14.94 0.76
C VAL A 233 12.35 13.99 1.03
N LEU A 234 13.21 13.77 0.01
CA LEU A 234 14.28 12.76 0.10
C LEU A 234 15.29 13.05 1.19
N GLU A 235 15.60 14.30 1.49
CA GLU A 235 16.57 14.69 2.53
C GLU A 235 16.09 14.41 3.97
N LYS A 236 14.76 14.24 4.17
CA LYS A 236 14.12 14.08 5.49
C LYS A 236 13.74 12.63 5.83
N LEU A 237 14.02 11.72 4.90
CA LEU A 237 13.72 10.30 5.10
C LEU A 237 14.62 9.66 6.15
N SER A 238 14.10 8.66 6.83
CA SER A 238 14.89 7.73 7.67
C SER A 238 15.34 6.48 6.90
N GLY A 239 14.77 6.23 5.71
CA GLY A 239 15.10 5.12 4.83
C GLY A 239 14.29 5.15 3.55
N LEU A 240 14.80 4.52 2.50
CA LEU A 240 14.14 4.44 1.21
C LEU A 240 14.12 2.99 0.70
N ILE A 241 12.91 2.51 0.38
CA ILE A 241 12.67 1.21 -0.24
C ILE A 241 12.20 1.44 -1.67
N ILE A 242 13.04 1.14 -2.64
CA ILE A 242 12.69 1.11 -4.07
C ILE A 242 12.23 -0.31 -4.37
N GLY A 243 10.92 -0.48 -4.50
CA GLY A 243 10.25 -1.74 -4.81
C GLY A 243 10.42 -2.14 -6.26
N GLN A 244 9.37 -2.74 -6.83
CA GLN A 244 9.39 -3.22 -8.21
C GLN A 244 8.79 -2.18 -9.15
N PHE A 245 9.55 -1.83 -10.17
CA PHE A 245 9.07 -1.07 -11.34
C PHE A 245 8.88 -2.06 -12.47
N THR A 246 7.68 -2.13 -13.04
CA THR A 246 7.30 -3.18 -13.99
C THR A 246 6.62 -2.62 -15.25
N GLU A 247 6.49 -3.45 -16.29
CA GLU A 247 5.81 -3.11 -17.56
C GLU A 247 6.32 -1.82 -18.20
N TYR A 248 7.63 -1.53 -18.10
CA TYR A 248 8.30 -0.45 -18.81
C TYR A 248 9.35 -0.99 -19.76
N GLU A 249 9.65 -0.23 -20.81
CA GLU A 249 10.73 -0.55 -21.73
C GLU A 249 12.04 0.09 -21.27
N GLU A 250 13.01 -0.77 -20.90
CA GLU A 250 14.35 -0.31 -20.58
C GLU A 250 15.09 0.10 -21.87
N ASN A 251 15.23 1.39 -22.09
CA ASN A 251 15.72 1.95 -23.34
C ASN A 251 17.00 2.78 -23.20
N MET A 252 17.65 2.74 -22.05
CA MET A 252 18.87 3.50 -21.73
C MET A 252 18.74 5.03 -21.96
N SER A 253 17.51 5.54 -22.01
CA SER A 253 17.26 6.97 -22.26
C SER A 253 17.85 7.91 -21.22
N LEU A 254 18.16 7.38 -20.04
CA LEU A 254 18.83 8.09 -18.94
C LEU A 254 20.36 7.90 -18.97
N GLY A 255 20.93 7.32 -20.03
CA GLY A 255 22.36 6.96 -20.14
C GLY A 255 22.74 5.70 -19.35
N LYS A 256 21.79 5.08 -18.66
CA LYS A 256 21.91 3.84 -17.86
C LYS A 256 20.52 3.24 -17.58
N GLU A 257 20.51 2.04 -17.01
CA GLU A 257 19.27 1.39 -16.55
C GLU A 257 18.56 2.24 -15.48
N LEU A 258 17.23 2.13 -15.39
CA LEU A 258 16.40 2.90 -14.47
C LEU A 258 16.91 2.86 -13.03
N TYR A 259 17.16 1.68 -12.46
CA TYR A 259 17.65 1.57 -11.08
C TYR A 259 19.02 2.22 -10.89
N GLY A 260 19.89 2.18 -11.91
CA GLY A 260 21.17 2.87 -11.88
C GLY A 260 21.03 4.39 -11.85
N ALA A 261 20.08 4.95 -12.62
CA ALA A 261 19.76 6.38 -12.59
C ALA A 261 19.17 6.81 -11.24
N LEU A 262 18.27 6.01 -10.68
CA LEU A 262 17.71 6.27 -9.35
C LEU A 262 18.78 6.20 -8.25
N ALA A 263 19.71 5.24 -8.33
CA ALA A 263 20.82 5.15 -7.38
C ALA A 263 21.71 6.39 -7.40
N ASP A 264 22.01 6.94 -8.59
CA ASP A 264 22.76 8.19 -8.71
C ASP A 264 22.01 9.39 -8.13
N LEU A 265 20.69 9.44 -8.32
CA LEU A 265 19.85 10.53 -7.82
C LEU A 265 19.84 10.59 -6.29
N VAL A 266 19.91 9.43 -5.62
CA VAL A 266 19.81 9.32 -4.16
C VAL A 266 21.17 9.11 -3.47
N LYS A 267 22.28 9.15 -4.22
CA LYS A 267 23.63 8.84 -3.68
C LYS A 267 24.15 9.76 -2.59
N GLU A 268 23.63 10.98 -2.52
CA GLU A 268 24.06 12.01 -1.56
C GLU A 268 23.47 11.84 -0.15
N TYR A 269 22.42 11.02 0.00
CA TYR A 269 21.75 10.82 1.29
C TYR A 269 22.41 9.69 2.09
N ASP A 270 22.41 9.78 3.42
CA ASP A 270 23.13 8.86 4.31
C ASP A 270 22.28 7.74 4.91
N TYR A 271 20.96 7.80 4.74
CA TYR A 271 20.04 6.75 5.23
C TYR A 271 20.14 5.46 4.40
N PRO A 272 19.67 4.29 4.94
CA PRO A 272 19.66 3.03 4.22
C PRO A 272 18.72 3.08 3.00
N ILE A 273 19.19 2.51 1.87
CA ILE A 273 18.43 2.43 0.63
C ILE A 273 18.39 0.98 0.15
N CYS A 274 17.20 0.44 -0.03
CA CYS A 274 16.97 -0.87 -0.60
C CYS A 274 16.44 -0.75 -2.03
N PHE A 275 16.97 -1.54 -2.95
CA PHE A 275 16.48 -1.72 -4.32
C PHE A 275 15.91 -3.12 -4.51
N GLY A 276 14.80 -3.22 -5.26
CA GLY A 276 14.20 -4.49 -5.65
C GLY A 276 13.45 -5.21 -4.51
N PHE A 277 13.03 -4.49 -3.47
CA PHE A 277 12.18 -5.09 -2.42
C PHE A 277 10.91 -5.69 -3.04
N PRO A 278 10.39 -6.83 -2.52
CA PRO A 278 9.24 -7.53 -3.11
C PRO A 278 7.91 -6.83 -2.80
N VAL A 279 7.74 -5.62 -3.30
CA VAL A 279 6.52 -4.81 -3.21
C VAL A 279 6.24 -4.12 -4.54
N GLY A 280 4.99 -4.13 -5.00
CA GLY A 280 4.54 -3.50 -6.23
C GLY A 280 3.69 -4.43 -7.10
N HIS A 281 3.66 -4.18 -8.43
CA HIS A 281 2.85 -4.92 -9.39
C HIS A 281 3.54 -6.24 -9.82
N VAL A 282 3.81 -7.10 -8.85
CA VAL A 282 4.44 -8.42 -9.00
C VAL A 282 3.66 -9.45 -8.22
N THR A 283 3.85 -10.75 -8.54
CA THR A 283 3.21 -11.84 -7.81
C THR A 283 3.62 -11.83 -6.33
N MET A 284 4.91 -11.68 -6.03
CA MET A 284 5.41 -11.51 -4.67
C MET A 284 5.26 -10.04 -4.24
N ASN A 285 4.03 -9.62 -3.95
CA ASN A 285 3.71 -8.29 -3.43
C ASN A 285 3.39 -8.40 -1.92
N VAL A 286 4.43 -8.32 -1.09
CA VAL A 286 4.26 -8.48 0.36
C VAL A 286 3.42 -7.37 0.96
N PRO A 287 2.49 -7.69 1.88
CA PRO A 287 1.68 -6.67 2.54
C PRO A 287 2.52 -5.68 3.35
N MET A 288 2.36 -4.39 3.09
CA MET A 288 3.02 -3.30 3.79
C MET A 288 2.00 -2.54 4.64
N ILE A 289 2.24 -2.43 5.94
CA ILE A 289 1.36 -1.67 6.83
C ILE A 289 1.76 -0.20 6.76
N ASN A 290 1.06 0.57 5.96
CA ASN A 290 1.18 2.02 5.91
C ASN A 290 0.81 2.63 7.27
N GLY A 291 1.74 3.37 7.85
CA GLY A 291 1.58 3.97 9.17
C GLY A 291 2.24 3.19 10.31
N ALA A 292 2.78 2.01 10.06
CA ALA A 292 3.51 1.24 11.07
C ALA A 292 4.89 1.85 11.37
N GLN A 293 5.32 1.73 12.62
CA GLN A 293 6.71 1.95 12.98
C GLN A 293 7.53 0.76 12.46
N VAL A 294 8.57 1.06 11.67
CA VAL A 294 9.43 0.02 11.08
C VAL A 294 10.90 0.29 11.32
N MET A 295 11.69 -0.77 11.24
CA MET A 295 13.15 -0.72 11.14
C MET A 295 13.57 -1.36 9.81
N LEU A 296 14.29 -0.59 8.99
CA LEU A 296 14.89 -1.03 7.74
C LEU A 296 16.39 -1.30 7.98
N GLU A 297 16.80 -2.55 7.83
CA GLU A 297 18.17 -3.00 7.94
C GLU A 297 18.67 -3.43 6.56
N VAL A 298 19.61 -2.70 5.99
CA VAL A 298 20.22 -3.01 4.69
C VAL A 298 21.61 -3.57 4.89
N GLY A 299 21.73 -4.89 4.86
CA GLY A 299 22.97 -5.62 5.08
C GLY A 299 23.76 -5.89 3.80
N LYS A 300 24.85 -6.68 3.94
CA LYS A 300 25.69 -7.10 2.80
C LYS A 300 25.06 -8.19 1.95
N LYS A 301 24.28 -9.08 2.56
CA LYS A 301 23.69 -10.27 1.92
C LYS A 301 22.18 -10.19 1.78
N GLU A 302 21.55 -9.53 2.72
CA GLU A 302 20.08 -9.41 2.76
C GLU A 302 19.65 -8.02 3.27
N VAL A 303 18.41 -7.71 2.99
CA VAL A 303 17.65 -6.59 3.55
C VAL A 303 16.57 -7.15 4.43
N LYS A 304 16.35 -6.54 5.58
CA LYS A 304 15.27 -6.89 6.50
C LYS A 304 14.44 -5.64 6.81
N LEU A 305 13.12 -5.78 6.66
CA LEU A 305 12.15 -4.78 7.08
C LEU A 305 11.33 -5.36 8.24
N THR A 306 11.52 -4.82 9.43
CA THR A 306 10.82 -5.24 10.64
C THR A 306 9.70 -4.27 10.97
N PHE A 307 8.50 -4.79 11.16
CA PHE A 307 7.32 -4.06 11.62
C PHE A 307 7.19 -4.24 13.12
N ASN A 308 7.23 -3.14 13.87
CA ASN A 308 6.92 -3.14 15.29
C ASN A 308 5.40 -3.00 15.44
N THR A 309 4.79 -3.97 16.07
CA THR A 309 3.35 -3.95 16.35
C THR A 309 3.13 -3.48 17.78
N HIS A 310 2.15 -2.62 17.98
CA HIS A 310 1.73 -2.26 19.33
C HIS A 310 0.92 -3.42 19.91
N LYS A 311 1.26 -3.85 21.12
CA LYS A 311 0.33 -4.64 21.93
C LYS A 311 -0.89 -3.76 22.19
N GLU A 312 -2.10 -4.31 21.99
CA GLU A 312 -3.34 -3.70 22.44
C GLU A 312 -3.32 -3.43 23.95
#